data_bbc04288de0edcbab321abf34781f48f
#
_entry.id   bbc04288de0edcbab321abf34781f48f
#
_cell.length_a   1.000
_cell.length_b   1.000
_cell.length_c   1.000
_cell.angle_alpha   90.00
_cell.angle_beta   90.00
_cell.angle_gamma   90.00
#
_symmetry.space_group_name_H-M   'P 1'
#
loop_
_entity.id
_entity.type
_entity.pdbx_description
1 polymer ?
#
loop_
_entity_poly.entity_id
_entity_poly.type
_entity_poly.pdbx_seq_one_letter_code
_entity_poly.pdbx_strand_id
1 'polypeptide(L)'
;MRKILVSSFLLALIFILQVLGLLKGINERIDLLLPSPNLGVLTILTVLGGNLFFFAFALFAIYLDVKEYGKLSKETLVFLLSAFLGLAIVGILKVALNEPRPRGYGGFSFPSGHAFRGGIIATYSSNRWKKARIIVWAYAIGVAFTRLLLHVHWFSDVLFSLLLAPWIYNVVKVTQDTWLPLYRKIVRKLGINFLDIKL
;
A
#
# COMPACT_ATOMS: atom_id res chain seq x y z
N MET A 1 -13.70 5.98 13.61
CA MET A 1 -12.63 6.45 14.50
C MET A 1 -11.89 5.32 15.23
N ARG A 2 -12.55 4.39 15.95
CA ARG A 2 -11.88 3.29 16.69
C ARG A 2 -10.87 2.47 15.86
N LYS A 3 -11.21 2.10 14.61
CA LYS A 3 -10.30 1.34 13.72
C LYS A 3 -9.03 2.12 13.35
N ILE A 4 -9.14 3.44 13.14
CA ILE A 4 -7.97 4.29 12.84
C ILE A 4 -7.07 4.37 14.07
N LEU A 5 -7.62 4.59 15.27
CA LEU A 5 -6.84 4.64 16.50
C LEU A 5 -6.07 3.35 16.76
N VAL A 6 -6.72 2.19 16.62
CA VAL A 6 -6.07 0.88 16.79
C VAL A 6 -4.95 0.69 15.75
N SER A 7 -5.21 0.97 14.48
CA SER A 7 -4.17 0.83 13.45
C SER A 7 -3.05 1.86 13.59
N SER A 8 -3.32 3.08 14.07
CA SER A 8 -2.29 4.07 14.41
C SER A 8 -1.38 3.57 15.53
N PHE A 9 -1.98 2.99 16.58
CA PHE A 9 -1.22 2.41 17.69
C PHE A 9 -0.32 1.26 17.20
N LEU A 10 -0.87 0.33 16.41
CA LEU A 10 -0.10 -0.81 15.88
C LEU A 10 1.05 -0.35 14.95
N LEU A 11 0.79 0.63 14.08
CA LEU A 11 1.83 1.19 13.21
C LEU A 11 2.93 1.89 14.03
N ALA A 12 2.55 2.70 15.01
CA ALA A 12 3.51 3.34 15.91
C ALA A 12 4.33 2.33 16.69
N LEU A 13 3.69 1.28 17.22
CA LEU A 13 4.37 0.20 17.94
C LEU A 13 5.39 -0.51 17.05
N ILE A 14 4.98 -0.97 15.84
CA ILE A 14 5.91 -1.64 14.92
C ILE A 14 7.06 -0.71 14.53
N PHE A 15 6.77 0.56 14.26
CA PHE A 15 7.78 1.55 13.91
C PHE A 15 8.80 1.77 15.04
N ILE A 16 8.33 1.96 16.28
CA ILE A 16 9.21 2.13 17.45
C ILE A 16 10.06 0.88 17.66
N LEU A 17 9.46 -0.31 17.64
CA LEU A 17 10.19 -1.56 17.80
C LEU A 17 11.22 -1.77 16.68
N GLN A 18 10.92 -1.34 15.45
CA GLN A 18 11.85 -1.39 14.31
C GLN A 18 13.05 -0.46 14.55
N VAL A 19 12.79 0.81 14.90
CA VAL A 19 13.85 1.81 15.16
C VAL A 19 14.76 1.41 16.31
N LEU A 20 14.20 0.77 17.36
CA LEU A 20 14.96 0.24 18.50
C LEU A 20 15.68 -1.08 18.21
N GLY A 21 15.54 -1.65 17.00
CA GLY A 21 16.14 -2.93 16.62
C GLY A 21 15.55 -4.15 17.32
N LEU A 22 14.44 -4.00 18.07
CA LEU A 22 13.80 -5.06 18.85
C LEU A 22 13.12 -6.13 18.00
N LEU A 23 12.85 -5.83 16.71
CA LEU A 23 12.27 -6.80 15.77
C LEU A 23 13.32 -7.67 15.06
N LYS A 24 14.63 -7.37 15.21
CA LYS A 24 15.70 -8.06 14.49
C LYS A 24 15.66 -9.57 14.72
N GLY A 25 15.63 -10.02 15.97
CA GLY A 25 15.66 -11.45 16.29
C GLY A 25 14.45 -12.23 15.75
N ILE A 26 13.25 -11.64 15.76
CA ILE A 26 12.05 -12.28 15.19
C ILE A 26 12.11 -12.29 13.65
N ASN A 27 12.58 -11.23 13.04
CA ASN A 27 12.77 -11.12 11.59
C ASN A 27 13.75 -12.18 11.08
N GLU A 28 14.91 -12.33 11.73
CA GLU A 28 15.92 -13.33 11.38
C GLU A 28 15.40 -14.77 11.55
N ARG A 29 14.69 -15.05 12.65
CA ARG A 29 14.08 -16.38 12.87
C ARG A 29 13.07 -16.73 11.79
N ILE A 30 12.22 -15.79 11.41
CA ILE A 30 11.22 -16.01 10.35
C ILE A 30 11.93 -16.22 9.02
N ASP A 31 12.96 -15.42 8.68
CA ASP A 31 13.72 -15.57 7.43
C ASP A 31 14.41 -16.94 7.32
N LEU A 32 14.95 -17.45 8.42
CA LEU A 32 15.58 -18.78 8.48
C LEU A 32 14.59 -19.94 8.28
N LEU A 33 13.33 -19.76 8.70
CA LEU A 33 12.29 -20.79 8.57
C LEU A 33 11.68 -20.82 7.15
N LEU A 34 11.87 -19.77 6.36
CA LEU A 34 11.32 -19.69 5.03
C LEU A 34 12.17 -20.47 4.02
N PRO A 35 11.56 -21.30 3.17
CA PRO A 35 12.27 -21.98 2.10
C PRO A 35 12.83 -20.96 1.09
N SER A 36 13.93 -21.33 0.43
CA SER A 36 14.45 -20.61 -0.73
C SER A 36 13.93 -21.30 -2.00
N PRO A 37 12.79 -20.87 -2.53
CA PRO A 37 12.13 -21.57 -3.61
C PRO A 37 12.79 -21.28 -4.96
N ASN A 38 12.40 -22.07 -5.97
CA ASN A 38 12.76 -21.79 -7.34
C ASN A 38 12.21 -20.42 -7.77
N LEU A 39 13.10 -19.53 -8.22
CA LEU A 39 12.84 -18.11 -8.44
C LEU A 39 11.78 -17.82 -9.52
N GLY A 40 11.58 -18.72 -10.51
CA GLY A 40 10.76 -18.45 -11.69
C GLY A 40 9.31 -18.06 -11.39
N VAL A 41 8.57 -18.91 -10.69
CA VAL A 41 7.14 -18.65 -10.37
C VAL A 41 6.96 -17.45 -9.43
N LEU A 42 7.84 -17.31 -8.44
CA LEU A 42 7.78 -16.21 -7.51
C LEU A 42 8.08 -14.85 -8.15
N THR A 43 8.98 -14.83 -9.13
CA THR A 43 9.28 -13.61 -9.89
C THR A 43 8.04 -13.13 -10.65
N ILE A 44 7.28 -14.05 -11.25
CA ILE A 44 6.02 -13.71 -11.93
C ILE A 44 5.00 -13.16 -10.92
N LEU A 45 4.80 -13.84 -9.80
CA LEU A 45 3.83 -13.41 -8.78
C LEU A 45 4.21 -12.06 -8.17
N THR A 46 5.49 -11.79 -7.99
CA THR A 46 5.94 -10.51 -7.41
C THR A 46 5.70 -9.32 -8.35
N VAL A 47 5.63 -9.54 -9.68
CA VAL A 47 5.30 -8.49 -10.66
C VAL A 47 3.93 -7.86 -10.37
N LEU A 48 2.98 -8.65 -9.84
CA LEU A 48 1.66 -8.17 -9.43
C LEU A 48 1.69 -7.14 -8.28
N GLY A 49 2.79 -7.04 -7.54
CA GLY A 49 3.04 -5.97 -6.56
C GLY A 49 3.95 -4.86 -7.09
N GLY A 50 4.39 -4.95 -8.34
CA GLY A 50 5.31 -4.01 -8.99
C GLY A 50 4.66 -2.69 -9.38
N ASN A 51 5.49 -1.75 -9.84
CA ASN A 51 5.03 -0.42 -10.25
C ASN A 51 4.11 -0.49 -11.46
N LEU A 52 4.48 -1.29 -12.47
CA LEU A 52 3.71 -1.39 -13.72
C LEU A 52 2.28 -1.87 -13.45
N PHE A 53 2.13 -2.94 -12.68
CA PHE A 53 0.80 -3.44 -12.31
C PHE A 53 0.00 -2.41 -11.50
N PHE A 54 0.65 -1.74 -10.54
CA PHE A 54 0.01 -0.72 -9.74
C PHE A 54 -0.51 0.46 -10.58
N PHE A 55 0.31 1.00 -11.50
CA PHE A 55 -0.11 2.09 -12.38
C PHE A 55 -1.18 1.63 -13.38
N ALA A 56 -1.07 0.42 -13.94
CA ALA A 56 -2.11 -0.14 -14.80
C ALA A 56 -3.45 -0.27 -14.05
N PHE A 57 -3.42 -0.73 -12.80
CA PHE A 57 -4.62 -0.81 -11.96
C PHE A 57 -5.21 0.58 -11.65
N ALA A 58 -4.36 1.57 -11.35
CA ALA A 58 -4.81 2.93 -11.09
C ALA A 58 -5.49 3.55 -12.32
N LEU A 59 -4.91 3.38 -13.50
CA LEU A 59 -5.50 3.81 -14.77
C LEU A 59 -6.81 3.07 -15.07
N PHE A 60 -6.87 1.77 -14.80
CA PHE A 60 -8.09 0.98 -14.93
C PHE A 60 -9.21 1.48 -14.02
N ALA A 61 -8.89 1.81 -12.76
CA ALA A 61 -9.86 2.37 -11.81
C ALA A 61 -10.42 3.72 -12.30
N ILE A 62 -9.55 4.59 -12.83
CA ILE A 62 -9.94 5.87 -13.45
C ILE A 62 -10.82 5.61 -14.68
N TYR A 63 -10.41 4.70 -15.56
CA TYR A 63 -11.17 4.35 -16.78
C TYR A 63 -12.58 3.87 -16.44
N LEU A 64 -12.73 3.00 -15.45
CA LEU A 64 -14.04 2.50 -15.01
C LEU A 64 -14.95 3.66 -14.55
N ASP A 65 -14.42 4.59 -13.76
CA ASP A 65 -15.19 5.73 -13.28
C ASP A 65 -15.59 6.67 -14.40
N VAL A 66 -14.66 7.02 -15.29
CA VAL A 66 -14.94 7.91 -16.43
C VAL A 66 -15.97 7.26 -17.38
N LYS A 67 -15.86 5.95 -17.64
CA LYS A 67 -16.82 5.20 -18.46
C LYS A 67 -18.21 5.15 -17.81
N GLU A 68 -18.28 4.96 -16.50
CA GLU A 68 -19.56 4.78 -15.80
C GLU A 68 -20.24 6.12 -15.45
N TYR A 69 -19.44 7.13 -15.09
CA TYR A 69 -19.94 8.39 -14.52
C TYR A 69 -19.53 9.65 -15.29
N GLY A 70 -18.68 9.54 -16.30
CA GLY A 70 -18.05 10.69 -16.98
C GLY A 70 -17.06 11.47 -16.11
N LYS A 71 -16.84 11.06 -14.85
CA LYS A 71 -16.03 11.74 -13.83
C LYS A 71 -15.47 10.73 -12.84
N LEU A 72 -14.47 11.14 -12.05
CA LEU A 72 -13.96 10.33 -10.96
C LEU A 72 -15.00 10.12 -9.84
N SER A 73 -15.02 8.94 -9.25
CA SER A 73 -15.73 8.70 -7.99
C SER A 73 -14.89 9.19 -6.79
N LYS A 74 -15.58 9.47 -5.66
CA LYS A 74 -14.90 9.80 -4.41
C LYS A 74 -13.96 8.67 -3.95
N GLU A 75 -14.39 7.42 -4.12
CA GLU A 75 -13.60 6.24 -3.77
C GLU A 75 -12.30 6.16 -4.54
N THR A 76 -12.32 6.39 -5.85
CA THR A 76 -11.11 6.37 -6.69
C THR A 76 -10.19 7.55 -6.35
N LEU A 77 -10.73 8.73 -6.08
CA LEU A 77 -9.93 9.86 -5.66
C LEU A 77 -9.26 9.62 -4.30
N VAL A 78 -9.99 9.06 -3.32
CA VAL A 78 -9.43 8.63 -2.03
C VAL A 78 -8.32 7.61 -2.23
N PHE A 79 -8.52 6.62 -3.12
CA PHE A 79 -7.49 5.63 -3.46
C PHE A 79 -6.22 6.28 -4.01
N LEU A 80 -6.35 7.15 -5.02
CA LEU A 80 -5.21 7.81 -5.65
C LEU A 80 -4.42 8.68 -4.68
N LEU A 81 -5.12 9.47 -3.85
CA LEU A 81 -4.48 10.32 -2.85
C LEU A 81 -3.83 9.47 -1.74
N SER A 82 -4.50 8.42 -1.27
CA SER A 82 -3.93 7.52 -0.27
C SER A 82 -2.71 6.76 -0.79
N ALA A 83 -2.74 6.35 -2.06
CA ALA A 83 -1.60 5.70 -2.71
C ALA A 83 -0.41 6.66 -2.83
N PHE A 84 -0.64 7.90 -3.25
CA PHE A 84 0.41 8.92 -3.34
C PHE A 84 1.05 9.19 -1.97
N LEU A 85 0.23 9.51 -0.95
CA LEU A 85 0.72 9.81 0.39
C LEU A 85 1.41 8.60 1.03
N GLY A 86 0.84 7.41 0.87
CA GLY A 86 1.42 6.19 1.43
C GLY A 86 2.74 5.80 0.75
N LEU A 87 2.86 5.96 -0.58
CA LEU A 87 4.14 5.75 -1.28
C LEU A 87 5.18 6.79 -0.89
N ALA A 88 4.77 8.04 -0.65
CA ALA A 88 5.66 9.07 -0.11
C ALA A 88 6.19 8.68 1.29
N ILE A 89 5.32 8.21 2.19
CA ILE A 89 5.72 7.70 3.52
C ILE A 89 6.70 6.53 3.35
N VAL A 90 6.38 5.55 2.49
CA VAL A 90 7.27 4.41 2.21
C VAL A 90 8.64 4.89 1.72
N GLY A 91 8.68 5.84 0.79
CA GLY A 91 9.92 6.40 0.26
C GLY A 91 10.74 7.12 1.33
N ILE A 92 10.11 7.98 2.13
CA ILE A 92 10.76 8.71 3.22
C ILE A 92 11.35 7.75 4.24
N LEU A 93 10.57 6.77 4.70
CA LEU A 93 11.03 5.79 5.70
C LEU A 93 12.19 4.93 5.17
N LYS A 94 12.17 4.54 3.89
CA LYS A 94 13.28 3.83 3.26
C LYS A 94 14.59 4.60 3.35
N VAL A 95 14.55 5.87 2.99
CA VAL A 95 15.75 6.72 3.03
C VAL A 95 16.17 7.02 4.47
N ALA A 96 15.22 7.33 5.35
CA ALA A 96 15.50 7.70 6.73
C ALA A 96 16.10 6.55 7.56
N LEU A 97 15.61 5.31 7.38
CA LEU A 97 16.08 4.17 8.16
C LEU A 97 17.18 3.38 7.46
N ASN A 98 17.22 3.40 6.14
CA ASN A 98 18.18 2.64 5.31
C ASN A 98 18.44 1.21 5.82
N GLU A 99 17.38 0.54 6.25
CA GLU A 99 17.44 -0.79 6.86
C GLU A 99 18.04 -1.82 5.90
N PRO A 100 19.00 -2.65 6.32
CA PRO A 100 19.56 -3.70 5.48
C PRO A 100 18.52 -4.79 5.21
N ARG A 101 18.60 -5.36 3.99
CA ARG A 101 17.75 -6.48 3.59
C ARG A 101 18.25 -7.81 4.15
N PRO A 102 17.38 -8.84 4.23
CA PRO A 102 17.83 -10.19 4.48
C PRO A 102 18.96 -10.59 3.54
N ARG A 103 19.87 -11.43 4.02
CA ARG A 103 20.97 -12.03 3.23
C ARG A 103 21.87 -11.04 2.48
N GLY A 104 21.92 -9.77 2.91
CA GLY A 104 22.85 -8.79 2.35
C GLY A 104 22.49 -8.20 0.98
N TYR A 105 21.24 -8.31 0.55
CA TYR A 105 20.75 -7.73 -0.71
C TYR A 105 20.66 -6.20 -0.73
N GLY A 106 21.52 -5.48 0.00
CA GLY A 106 21.55 -4.02 0.06
C GLY A 106 20.64 -3.42 1.12
N GLY A 107 20.44 -2.11 1.05
CA GLY A 107 19.63 -1.33 2.00
C GLY A 107 18.19 -1.10 1.58
N PHE A 108 17.53 -0.16 2.27
CA PHE A 108 16.16 0.28 2.01
C PHE A 108 15.10 -0.81 2.12
N SER A 109 15.26 -1.73 3.10
CA SER A 109 14.30 -2.80 3.32
C SER A 109 12.96 -2.25 3.81
N PHE A 110 12.98 -1.54 4.93
CA PHE A 110 11.76 -1.05 5.59
C PHE A 110 11.23 0.27 5.02
N PRO A 111 9.93 0.39 4.79
CA PRO A 111 8.91 -0.65 4.68
C PRO A 111 8.82 -1.22 3.26
N SER A 112 8.02 -2.31 3.05
CA SER A 112 7.89 -2.97 1.74
C SER A 112 6.96 -2.22 0.78
N GLY A 113 7.51 -1.65 -0.31
CA GLY A 113 6.71 -0.97 -1.32
C GLY A 113 5.76 -1.89 -2.11
N HIS A 114 6.13 -3.17 -2.35
CA HIS A 114 5.25 -4.16 -3.00
C HIS A 114 4.06 -4.51 -2.12
N ALA A 115 4.31 -4.80 -0.84
CA ALA A 115 3.24 -5.09 0.13
C ALA A 115 2.30 -3.89 0.31
N PHE A 116 2.83 -2.66 0.33
CA PHE A 116 2.01 -1.46 0.38
C PHE A 116 1.10 -1.33 -0.85
N ARG A 117 1.64 -1.49 -2.08
CA ARG A 117 0.85 -1.41 -3.31
C ARG A 117 -0.23 -2.49 -3.37
N GLY A 118 0.10 -3.73 -3.02
CA GLY A 118 -0.89 -4.79 -2.89
C GLY A 118 -1.97 -4.46 -1.87
N GLY A 119 -1.58 -3.99 -0.69
CA GLY A 119 -2.50 -3.60 0.39
C GLY A 119 -3.43 -2.46 0.03
N ILE A 120 -2.95 -1.41 -0.67
CA ILE A 120 -3.79 -0.27 -1.04
C ILE A 120 -4.77 -0.62 -2.17
N ILE A 121 -4.36 -1.46 -3.13
CA ILE A 121 -5.25 -2.04 -4.15
C ILE A 121 -6.34 -2.89 -3.46
N ALA A 122 -5.97 -3.76 -2.54
CA ALA A 122 -6.91 -4.61 -1.82
C ALA A 122 -7.89 -3.78 -0.97
N THR A 123 -7.40 -2.72 -0.33
CA THR A 123 -8.24 -1.82 0.47
C THR A 123 -9.27 -1.10 -0.40
N TYR A 124 -8.85 -0.49 -1.50
CA TYR A 124 -9.74 0.16 -2.46
C TYR A 124 -10.76 -0.82 -3.03
N SER A 125 -10.30 -1.95 -3.57
CA SER A 125 -11.15 -2.94 -4.20
C SER A 125 -12.18 -3.53 -3.23
N SER A 126 -11.81 -3.74 -1.95
CA SER A 126 -12.71 -4.21 -0.90
C SER A 126 -13.82 -3.19 -0.56
N ASN A 127 -13.54 -1.89 -0.70
CA ASN A 127 -14.54 -0.83 -0.49
C ASN A 127 -15.47 -0.71 -1.69
N ARG A 128 -14.94 -0.80 -2.91
CA ARG A 128 -15.71 -0.67 -4.15
C ARG A 128 -16.53 -1.93 -4.47
N TRP A 129 -15.93 -3.12 -4.29
CA TRP A 129 -16.54 -4.42 -4.62
C TRP A 129 -16.51 -5.34 -3.40
N LYS A 130 -17.47 -5.17 -2.51
CA LYS A 130 -17.53 -5.91 -1.22
C LYS A 130 -17.40 -7.42 -1.35
N LYS A 131 -17.96 -8.01 -2.43
CA LYS A 131 -17.88 -9.45 -2.71
C LYS A 131 -16.46 -9.94 -3.04
N ALA A 132 -15.62 -9.07 -3.56
CA ALA A 132 -14.24 -9.41 -3.92
C ALA A 132 -13.26 -9.36 -2.73
N ARG A 133 -13.69 -8.92 -1.54
CA ARG A 133 -12.83 -8.66 -0.38
C ARG A 133 -11.84 -9.79 -0.08
N ILE A 134 -12.30 -11.02 -0.02
CA ILE A 134 -11.43 -12.17 0.31
C ILE A 134 -10.36 -12.35 -0.75
N ILE A 135 -10.74 -12.31 -2.03
CA ILE A 135 -9.84 -12.53 -3.16
C ILE A 135 -8.76 -11.43 -3.22
N VAL A 136 -9.15 -10.16 -3.09
CA VAL A 136 -8.18 -9.06 -3.18
C VAL A 136 -7.25 -8.99 -1.98
N TRP A 137 -7.68 -9.41 -0.78
CA TRP A 137 -6.78 -9.54 0.35
C TRP A 137 -5.87 -10.77 0.26
N ALA A 138 -6.36 -11.90 -0.28
CA ALA A 138 -5.51 -13.05 -0.60
C ALA A 138 -4.41 -12.67 -1.60
N TYR A 139 -4.75 -11.89 -2.64
CA TYR A 139 -3.77 -11.29 -3.55
C TYR A 139 -2.72 -10.43 -2.80
N ALA A 140 -3.14 -9.47 -1.96
CA ALA A 140 -2.22 -8.59 -1.24
C ALA A 140 -1.28 -9.35 -0.29
N ILE A 141 -1.82 -10.33 0.44
CA ILE A 141 -1.05 -11.22 1.32
C ILE A 141 -0.09 -12.09 0.48
N GLY A 142 -0.55 -12.62 -0.65
CA GLY A 142 0.27 -13.39 -1.59
C GLY A 142 1.46 -12.56 -2.09
N VAL A 143 1.24 -11.32 -2.55
CA VAL A 143 2.32 -10.41 -2.95
C VAL A 143 3.28 -10.15 -1.77
N ALA A 144 2.78 -9.87 -0.58
CA ALA A 144 3.61 -9.67 0.61
C ALA A 144 4.45 -10.91 0.93
N PHE A 145 3.85 -12.10 0.84
CA PHE A 145 4.53 -13.37 1.09
C PHE A 145 5.63 -13.66 0.05
N THR A 146 5.44 -13.30 -1.23
CA THR A 146 6.53 -13.42 -2.22
C THR A 146 7.77 -12.62 -1.82
N ARG A 147 7.60 -11.48 -1.13
CA ARG A 147 8.73 -10.65 -0.69
C ARG A 147 9.53 -11.30 0.42
N LEU A 148 8.86 -12.07 1.27
CA LEU A 148 9.51 -12.88 2.31
C LEU A 148 10.24 -14.07 1.69
N LEU A 149 9.56 -14.84 0.82
CA LEU A 149 10.15 -15.99 0.15
C LEU A 149 11.35 -15.65 -0.75
N LEU A 150 11.37 -14.45 -1.32
CA LEU A 150 12.51 -13.94 -2.09
C LEU A 150 13.63 -13.39 -1.20
N HIS A 151 13.44 -13.40 0.13
CA HIS A 151 14.40 -12.87 1.11
C HIS A 151 14.85 -11.43 0.84
N VAL A 152 13.96 -10.59 0.30
CA VAL A 152 14.25 -9.19 -0.03
C VAL A 152 13.62 -8.20 0.95
N HIS A 153 12.78 -8.70 1.84
CA HIS A 153 12.14 -7.95 2.92
C HIS A 153 12.00 -8.78 4.19
N TRP A 154 12.09 -8.12 5.34
CA TRP A 154 11.79 -8.70 6.63
C TRP A 154 10.30 -8.82 6.88
N PHE A 155 9.90 -9.69 7.83
CA PHE A 155 8.48 -9.82 8.21
C PHE A 155 7.88 -8.50 8.67
N SER A 156 8.61 -7.72 9.48
CA SER A 156 8.18 -6.39 9.93
C SER A 156 7.92 -5.42 8.78
N ASP A 157 8.71 -5.47 7.69
CA ASP A 157 8.54 -4.59 6.52
C ASP A 157 7.19 -4.79 5.84
N VAL A 158 6.83 -6.06 5.64
CA VAL A 158 5.57 -6.42 4.97
C VAL A 158 4.37 -6.20 5.87
N LEU A 159 4.50 -6.52 7.15
CA LEU A 159 3.44 -6.33 8.13
C LEU A 159 3.09 -4.85 8.28
N PHE A 160 4.10 -4.00 8.50
CA PHE A 160 3.91 -2.54 8.55
C PHE A 160 3.20 -2.03 7.30
N SER A 161 3.64 -2.45 6.12
CA SER A 161 3.10 -1.98 4.84
C SER A 161 1.65 -2.41 4.61
N LEU A 162 1.29 -3.65 4.99
CA LEU A 162 -0.09 -4.14 4.92
C LEU A 162 -1.02 -3.43 5.90
N LEU A 163 -0.52 -2.94 7.04
CA LEU A 163 -1.27 -2.12 7.99
C LEU A 163 -1.35 -0.65 7.56
N LEU A 164 -0.26 -0.11 6.99
CA LEU A 164 -0.19 1.27 6.51
C LEU A 164 -1.25 1.54 5.42
N ALA A 165 -1.45 0.59 4.51
CA ALA A 165 -2.34 0.76 3.38
C ALA A 165 -3.81 1.05 3.78
N PRO A 166 -4.50 0.22 4.58
CA PRO A 166 -5.85 0.52 5.03
C PRO A 166 -5.88 1.71 6.01
N TRP A 167 -4.82 1.95 6.77
CA TRP A 167 -4.74 3.09 7.67
C TRP A 167 -4.78 4.41 6.91
N ILE A 168 -3.86 4.60 5.95
CA ILE A 168 -3.81 5.85 5.16
C ILE A 168 -5.09 6.06 4.34
N TYR A 169 -5.66 4.98 3.76
CA TYR A 169 -6.93 5.05 3.06
C TYR A 169 -8.05 5.55 3.97
N ASN A 170 -8.16 5.03 5.19
CA ASN A 170 -9.19 5.45 6.13
C ASN A 170 -8.94 6.88 6.63
N VAL A 171 -7.70 7.30 6.86
CA VAL A 171 -7.36 8.68 7.23
C VAL A 171 -7.80 9.64 6.13
N VAL A 172 -7.40 9.40 4.87
CA VAL A 172 -7.78 10.24 3.73
C VAL A 172 -9.30 10.28 3.56
N LYS A 173 -9.98 9.14 3.75
CA LYS A 173 -11.44 9.03 3.63
C LYS A 173 -12.17 9.84 4.73
N VAL A 174 -11.70 9.80 5.98
CA VAL A 174 -12.37 10.54 7.09
C VAL A 174 -12.10 12.04 7.02
N THR A 175 -10.97 12.45 6.46
CA THR A 175 -10.60 13.86 6.31
C THR A 175 -11.08 14.48 5.00
N GLN A 176 -11.86 13.75 4.19
CA GLN A 176 -12.28 14.21 2.86
C GLN A 176 -12.98 15.56 2.85
N ASP A 177 -13.77 15.87 3.87
CA ASP A 177 -14.52 17.14 3.95
C ASP A 177 -13.59 18.35 4.08
N THR A 178 -12.35 18.14 4.54
CA THR A 178 -11.32 19.18 4.66
C THR A 178 -10.60 19.46 3.35
N TRP A 179 -10.14 18.40 2.65
CA TRP A 179 -9.29 18.58 1.46
C TRP A 179 -10.07 18.60 0.14
N LEU A 180 -11.25 17.99 0.09
CA LEU A 180 -12.04 17.84 -1.13
C LEU A 180 -12.49 19.18 -1.75
N PRO A 181 -12.91 20.20 -0.98
CA PRO A 181 -13.25 21.51 -1.54
C PRO A 181 -12.07 22.17 -2.25
N LEU A 182 -10.86 22.06 -1.66
CA LEU A 182 -9.63 22.58 -2.30
C LEU A 182 -9.30 21.85 -3.59
N TYR A 183 -9.36 20.51 -3.59
CA TYR A 183 -9.17 19.70 -4.80
C TYR A 183 -10.11 20.14 -5.93
N ARG A 184 -11.40 20.26 -5.66
CA ARG A 184 -12.39 20.68 -6.66
C ARG A 184 -12.12 22.08 -7.20
N LYS A 185 -11.73 23.02 -6.33
CA LYS A 185 -11.35 24.38 -6.75
C LYS A 185 -10.18 24.36 -7.72
N ILE A 186 -9.15 23.54 -7.46
CA ILE A 186 -7.97 23.40 -8.32
C ILE A 186 -8.37 22.78 -9.67
N VAL A 187 -9.07 21.65 -9.68
CA VAL A 187 -9.46 20.92 -10.88
C VAL A 187 -10.32 21.79 -11.81
N ARG A 188 -11.27 22.53 -11.24
CA ARG A 188 -12.13 23.46 -12.02
C ARG A 188 -11.34 24.64 -12.59
N LYS A 189 -10.38 25.18 -11.82
CA LYS A 189 -9.49 26.25 -12.30
C LYS A 189 -8.61 25.78 -13.47
N LEU A 190 -8.21 24.50 -13.48
CA LEU A 190 -7.42 23.90 -14.56
C LEU A 190 -8.26 23.45 -15.75
N GLY A 191 -9.60 23.50 -15.69
CA GLY A 191 -10.51 23.09 -16.77
C GLY A 191 -10.53 21.57 -17.02
N ILE A 192 -10.01 20.73 -16.08
CA ILE A 192 -9.90 19.27 -16.24
C ILE A 192 -11.18 18.60 -15.71
N ASN A 193 -12.30 18.79 -16.42
CA ASN A 193 -13.63 18.41 -15.93
C ASN A 193 -13.82 16.91 -15.62
N PHE A 194 -13.10 16.01 -16.31
CA PHE A 194 -13.19 14.56 -16.04
C PHE A 194 -12.55 14.16 -14.71
N LEU A 195 -11.67 14.99 -14.17
CA LEU A 195 -11.10 14.82 -12.84
C LEU A 195 -11.99 15.41 -11.73
N ASP A 196 -12.97 16.26 -12.05
CA ASP A 196 -13.96 16.69 -11.05
C ASP A 196 -14.78 15.46 -10.59
N ILE A 197 -15.13 15.42 -9.33
CA ILE A 197 -15.78 14.26 -8.75
C ILE A 197 -17.28 14.24 -8.99
N LYS A 198 -17.82 13.03 -9.11
CA LYS A 198 -19.26 12.78 -8.98
C LYS A 198 -19.67 13.03 -7.53
N LEU A 199 -20.68 13.88 -7.32
CA LEU A 199 -21.34 14.10 -6.04
C LEU A 199 -22.32 12.97 -5.74
#